data_17fc88f582c84d4d57235b657831d981
#
_entry.id   17fc88f582c84d4d57235b657831d981
#
_cell.length_a   1.000
_cell.length_b   1.000
_cell.length_c   1.000
_cell.angle_alpha   90.00
_cell.angle_beta   90.00
_cell.angle_gamma   90.00
#
_symmetry.space_group_name_H-M   'P 1'
#
loop_
_entity.id
_entity.type
_entity.pdbx_description
1 polymer ?
#
loop_
_entity_poly.entity_id
_entity_poly.type
_entity_poly.pdbx_seq_one_letter_code
_entity_poly.pdbx_strand_id
1 'polypeptide(L)'
;GKGHLPIDVAETATSDGYDVLILPIEGQADADFTNYQATPIRLGGIGKTRSIIAQHGIKKLVMVGKVVWPSIAALRPDFDGVKLLGKMITKGDDNVLRLIADYFAEKGIETIAPDRFLPGRKMPLGVVHDGICGDQGAINGAIACGVSVLTALGKHDVGQSIIVQNGRVI
;
A
#
# COMPACT_ATOMS: atom_id res chain seq x y z
N GLY A 1 6.28 -6.11 3.08
CA GLY A 1 5.28 -7.09 2.66
C GLY A 1 5.86 -8.10 1.66
N LYS A 2 5.00 -8.96 1.11
CA LYS A 2 5.38 -9.98 0.12
C LYS A 2 5.52 -9.40 -1.28
N GLY A 3 6.27 -10.11 -2.14
CA GLY A 3 6.47 -9.80 -3.55
C GLY A 3 7.71 -8.97 -3.83
N HIS A 4 7.98 -8.67 -5.11
CA HIS A 4 9.20 -8.00 -5.56
C HIS A 4 9.16 -6.47 -5.38
N LEU A 5 7.96 -5.87 -5.29
CA LEU A 5 7.81 -4.41 -5.18
C LEU A 5 8.64 -3.75 -4.06
N PRO A 6 8.82 -4.35 -2.86
CA PRO A 6 9.69 -3.77 -1.85
C PRO A 6 11.13 -3.58 -2.29
N ILE A 7 11.66 -4.50 -3.09
CA ILE A 7 13.02 -4.40 -3.66
C ILE A 7 13.07 -3.29 -4.71
N ASP A 8 12.13 -3.28 -5.67
CA ASP A 8 12.06 -2.26 -6.72
C ASP A 8 12.04 -0.84 -6.13
N VAL A 9 11.25 -0.64 -5.04
CA VAL A 9 11.17 0.64 -4.33
C VAL A 9 12.50 0.97 -3.64
N ALA A 10 13.15 0.00 -3.00
CA ALA A 10 14.41 0.21 -2.32
C ALA A 10 15.53 0.55 -3.30
N GLU A 11 15.63 -0.16 -4.43
CA GLU A 11 16.61 0.09 -5.50
C GLU A 11 16.43 1.51 -6.07
N THR A 12 15.21 1.88 -6.41
CA THR A 12 14.94 3.21 -6.96
C THR A 12 15.25 4.30 -5.94
N ALA A 13 14.81 4.13 -4.68
CA ALA A 13 15.10 5.10 -3.63
C ALA A 13 16.61 5.26 -3.39
N THR A 14 17.37 4.16 -3.40
CA THR A 14 18.84 4.20 -3.27
C THR A 14 19.46 4.92 -4.47
N SER A 15 18.99 4.65 -5.68
CA SER A 15 19.47 5.32 -6.90
C SER A 15 19.16 6.82 -6.90
N ASP A 16 18.04 7.21 -6.27
CA ASP A 16 17.65 8.61 -6.05
C ASP A 16 18.45 9.29 -4.91
N GLY A 17 19.41 8.58 -4.30
CA GLY A 17 20.29 9.13 -3.25
C GLY A 17 19.71 9.10 -1.85
N TYR A 18 18.65 8.33 -1.60
CA TYR A 18 18.14 8.13 -0.25
C TYR A 18 18.95 7.06 0.50
N ASP A 19 19.15 7.29 1.79
CA ASP A 19 19.62 6.25 2.70
C ASP A 19 18.43 5.38 3.13
N VAL A 20 18.46 4.09 2.79
CA VAL A 20 17.31 3.19 2.89
C VAL A 20 17.46 2.21 4.04
N LEU A 21 16.55 2.27 4.99
CA LEU A 21 16.36 1.26 6.03
C LEU A 21 15.12 0.42 5.70
N ILE A 22 15.29 -0.88 5.57
CA ILE A 22 14.17 -1.80 5.34
C ILE A 22 13.67 -2.36 6.67
N LEU A 23 12.35 -2.37 6.84
CA LEU A 23 11.67 -2.93 8.00
C LEU A 23 10.80 -4.13 7.55
N PRO A 24 11.40 -5.32 7.35
CA PRO A 24 10.65 -6.50 6.95
C PRO A 24 9.68 -6.90 8.06
N ILE A 25 8.41 -7.14 7.70
CA ILE A 25 7.42 -7.64 8.64
C ILE A 25 7.64 -9.15 8.81
N GLU A 26 7.92 -9.58 10.05
CA GLU A 26 8.17 -10.98 10.41
C GLU A 26 7.05 -11.90 9.89
N GLY A 27 7.43 -12.97 9.18
CA GLY A 27 6.50 -13.94 8.57
C GLY A 27 5.68 -13.42 7.38
N GLN A 28 5.89 -12.17 6.98
CA GLN A 28 5.17 -11.54 5.85
C GLN A 28 6.08 -11.10 4.72
N ALA A 29 7.38 -10.90 4.97
CA ALA A 29 8.35 -10.55 3.96
C ALA A 29 9.00 -11.83 3.41
N ASP A 30 9.07 -11.96 2.09
CA ASP A 30 9.62 -13.13 1.38
C ASP A 30 10.78 -12.74 0.45
N ALA A 31 11.11 -11.46 0.33
CA ALA A 31 12.24 -10.98 -0.45
C ALA A 31 13.56 -11.08 0.33
N ASP A 32 14.67 -11.17 -0.40
CA ASP A 32 16.02 -11.12 0.17
C ASP A 32 16.47 -9.67 0.33
N PHE A 33 16.75 -9.26 1.56
CA PHE A 33 17.20 -7.92 1.91
C PHE A 33 18.65 -7.87 2.39
N THR A 34 19.46 -8.89 2.12
CA THR A 34 20.85 -9.00 2.60
C THR A 34 21.75 -7.84 2.15
N ASN A 35 21.45 -7.23 1.00
CA ASN A 35 22.18 -6.09 0.46
C ASN A 35 21.75 -4.73 1.06
N TYR A 36 20.82 -4.72 2.01
CA TYR A 36 20.27 -3.52 2.61
C TYR A 36 20.41 -3.55 4.13
N GLN A 37 20.45 -2.38 4.74
CA GLN A 37 20.24 -2.28 6.17
C GLN A 37 18.79 -2.69 6.47
N ALA A 38 18.60 -3.80 7.17
CA ALA A 38 17.28 -4.34 7.44
C ALA A 38 17.10 -4.67 8.93
N THR A 39 15.97 -4.30 9.50
CA THR A 39 15.61 -4.60 10.88
C THR A 39 14.21 -5.19 10.92
N PRO A 40 14.04 -6.49 11.23
CA PRO A 40 12.72 -7.13 11.29
C PRO A 40 11.81 -6.48 12.34
N ILE A 41 10.53 -6.33 11.97
CA ILE A 41 9.49 -5.78 12.83
C ILE A 41 8.28 -6.73 12.88
N ARG A 42 7.53 -6.65 13.98
CA ARG A 42 6.24 -7.34 14.10
C ARG A 42 5.12 -6.39 13.66
N LEU A 43 4.12 -6.91 12.96
CA LEU A 43 2.99 -6.14 12.46
C LEU A 43 2.25 -5.37 13.58
N GLY A 44 2.11 -5.96 14.77
CA GLY A 44 1.49 -5.31 15.93
C GLY A 44 2.44 -4.42 16.76
N GLY A 45 3.74 -4.40 16.44
CA GLY A 45 4.77 -3.68 17.20
C GLY A 45 4.94 -2.22 16.74
N ILE A 46 3.89 -1.43 16.78
CA ILE A 46 3.88 -0.05 16.27
C ILE A 46 4.83 0.86 17.05
N GLY A 47 4.82 0.79 18.37
CA GLY A 47 5.70 1.56 19.23
C GLY A 47 7.17 1.17 19.05
N LYS A 48 7.46 -0.14 18.94
CA LYS A 48 8.81 -0.62 18.66
C LYS A 48 9.29 -0.15 17.28
N THR A 49 8.44 -0.23 16.26
CA THR A 49 8.74 0.26 14.91
C THR A 49 9.07 1.76 14.94
N ARG A 50 8.27 2.57 15.65
CA ARG A 50 8.56 4.00 15.86
C ARG A 50 9.94 4.22 16.51
N SER A 51 10.28 3.43 17.53
CA SER A 51 11.58 3.57 18.20
C SER A 51 12.74 3.28 17.26
N ILE A 52 12.64 2.24 16.41
CA ILE A 52 13.65 1.93 15.40
C ILE A 52 13.79 3.09 14.40
N ILE A 53 12.67 3.59 13.88
CA ILE A 53 12.64 4.73 12.94
C ILE A 53 13.34 5.95 13.57
N ALA A 54 13.03 6.26 14.83
CA ALA A 54 13.63 7.39 15.55
C ALA A 54 15.14 7.21 15.78
N GLN A 55 15.59 6.02 16.14
CA GLN A 55 17.01 5.70 16.35
C GLN A 55 17.83 5.89 15.07
N HIS A 56 17.26 5.61 13.92
CA HIS A 56 17.90 5.80 12.62
C HIS A 56 17.65 7.18 12.00
N GLY A 57 16.98 8.09 12.70
CA GLY A 57 16.71 9.44 12.21
C GLY A 57 15.82 9.51 10.97
N ILE A 58 15.07 8.45 10.67
CA ILE A 58 14.22 8.33 9.47
C ILE A 58 13.06 9.33 9.56
N LYS A 59 12.81 10.05 8.47
CA LYS A 59 11.75 11.06 8.34
C LYS A 59 10.68 10.68 7.33
N LYS A 60 10.95 9.70 6.48
CA LYS A 60 10.07 9.28 5.39
C LYS A 60 9.81 7.78 5.49
N LEU A 61 8.55 7.38 5.32
CA LEU A 61 8.09 6.00 5.40
C LEU A 61 7.38 5.62 4.11
N VAL A 62 7.74 4.49 3.52
CA VAL A 62 7.00 3.89 2.40
C VAL A 62 6.44 2.55 2.85
N MET A 63 5.13 2.38 2.74
CA MET A 63 4.47 1.11 3.00
C MET A 63 4.22 0.39 1.67
N VAL A 64 4.84 -0.77 1.48
CA VAL A 64 4.83 -1.49 0.20
C VAL A 64 4.81 -3.00 0.38
N GLY A 65 4.23 -3.69 -0.61
CA GLY A 65 4.09 -5.14 -0.63
C GLY A 65 2.78 -5.62 0.02
N LYS A 66 2.43 -6.86 -0.30
CA LYS A 66 1.21 -7.49 0.23
C LYS A 66 1.41 -7.89 1.69
N VAL A 67 0.44 -7.58 2.53
CA VAL A 67 0.35 -8.01 3.93
C VAL A 67 -0.93 -8.80 4.13
N VAL A 68 -0.82 -9.97 4.76
CA VAL A 68 -1.97 -10.77 5.17
C VAL A 68 -2.26 -10.45 6.63
N TRP A 69 -3.46 -9.99 6.92
CA TRP A 69 -3.86 -9.64 8.29
C TRP A 69 -4.03 -10.91 9.14
N PRO A 70 -3.26 -11.03 10.21
CA PRO A 70 -3.46 -12.12 11.17
C PRO A 70 -4.69 -11.84 12.05
N SER A 71 -5.12 -12.83 12.81
CA SER A 71 -6.09 -12.59 13.88
C SER A 71 -5.54 -11.60 14.91
N ILE A 72 -6.42 -10.86 15.61
CA ILE A 72 -6.02 -9.89 16.64
C ILE A 72 -5.13 -10.54 17.71
N ALA A 73 -5.43 -11.78 18.09
CA ALA A 73 -4.64 -12.53 19.06
C ALA A 73 -3.21 -12.83 18.54
N ALA A 74 -3.07 -13.15 17.25
CA ALA A 74 -1.78 -13.42 16.63
C ALA A 74 -0.96 -12.13 16.37
N LEU A 75 -1.62 -10.97 16.28
CA LEU A 75 -1.00 -9.67 16.07
C LEU A 75 -0.08 -9.27 17.24
N ARG A 76 -0.38 -9.70 18.48
CA ARG A 76 0.37 -9.39 19.71
C ARG A 76 0.77 -7.91 19.78
N PRO A 77 -0.19 -6.97 19.78
CA PRO A 77 0.09 -5.55 19.71
C PRO A 77 0.83 -5.06 20.95
N ASP A 78 1.77 -4.14 20.76
CA ASP A 78 2.33 -3.34 21.84
C ASP A 78 1.35 -2.23 22.26
N PHE A 79 1.74 -1.40 23.22
CA PHE A 79 0.85 -0.35 23.77
C PHE A 79 0.34 0.62 22.71
N ASP A 80 1.18 1.04 21.77
CA ASP A 80 0.78 1.92 20.68
C ASP A 80 -0.10 1.16 19.66
N GLY A 81 0.20 -0.10 19.42
CA GLY A 81 -0.63 -1.00 18.59
C GLY A 81 -2.03 -1.20 19.18
N VAL A 82 -2.15 -1.37 20.51
CA VAL A 82 -3.46 -1.46 21.18
C VAL A 82 -4.27 -0.17 21.03
N LYS A 83 -3.61 0.99 21.18
CA LYS A 83 -4.28 2.29 20.96
C LYS A 83 -4.78 2.45 19.52
N LEU A 84 -3.98 2.01 18.56
CA LEU A 84 -4.36 2.08 17.14
C LEU A 84 -5.54 1.16 16.84
N LEU A 85 -5.52 -0.08 17.34
CA LEU A 85 -6.65 -1.01 17.23
C LEU A 85 -7.93 -0.46 17.87
N GLY A 86 -7.82 0.21 19.03
CA GLY A 86 -8.95 0.87 19.67
C GLY A 86 -9.58 1.97 18.78
N LYS A 87 -8.73 2.76 18.10
CA LYS A 87 -9.20 3.78 17.14
C LYS A 87 -9.93 3.13 15.94
N MET A 88 -9.46 2.00 15.44
CA MET A 88 -10.11 1.25 14.36
C MET A 88 -11.52 0.81 14.73
N ILE A 89 -11.67 0.20 15.92
CA ILE A 89 -12.97 -0.30 16.40
C ILE A 89 -13.96 0.84 16.62
N THR A 90 -13.51 1.98 17.16
CA THR A 90 -14.38 3.09 17.52
C THR A 90 -14.79 3.98 16.34
N LYS A 91 -13.93 4.08 15.31
CA LYS A 91 -14.18 4.95 14.15
C LYS A 91 -14.84 4.24 12.97
N GLY A 92 -14.92 2.89 12.99
CA GLY A 92 -15.41 2.13 11.84
C GLY A 92 -14.58 2.38 10.57
N ASP A 93 -13.33 2.79 10.74
CA ASP A 93 -12.45 3.14 9.63
C ASP A 93 -11.72 1.87 9.17
N ASP A 94 -12.21 1.28 8.09
CA ASP A 94 -11.63 0.08 7.48
C ASP A 94 -10.23 0.34 6.87
N ASN A 95 -9.79 1.60 6.86
CA ASN A 95 -8.51 1.98 6.26
C ASN A 95 -7.35 1.98 7.27
N VAL A 96 -6.92 0.79 7.66
CA VAL A 96 -5.80 0.57 8.59
C VAL A 96 -4.53 1.28 8.15
N LEU A 97 -4.24 1.31 6.85
CA LEU A 97 -3.04 1.95 6.32
C LEU A 97 -3.06 3.46 6.58
N ARG A 98 -4.24 4.08 6.46
CA ARG A 98 -4.40 5.51 6.77
C ARG A 98 -4.15 5.78 8.26
N LEU A 99 -4.73 4.97 9.14
CA LEU A 99 -4.51 5.10 10.59
C LEU A 99 -3.04 4.96 10.97
N ILE A 100 -2.32 4.03 10.34
CA ILE A 100 -0.87 3.87 10.52
C ILE A 100 -0.13 5.11 10.00
N ALA A 101 -0.49 5.60 8.81
CA ALA A 101 0.12 6.80 8.24
C ALA A 101 -0.09 8.03 9.13
N ASP A 102 -1.32 8.25 9.63
CA ASP A 102 -1.66 9.34 10.53
C ASP A 102 -0.87 9.25 11.86
N TYR A 103 -0.77 8.03 12.42
CA TYR A 103 0.04 7.80 13.62
C TYR A 103 1.50 8.23 13.42
N PHE A 104 2.12 7.86 12.30
CA PHE A 104 3.50 8.24 12.02
C PHE A 104 3.62 9.74 11.67
N ALA A 105 2.64 10.32 11.00
CA ALA A 105 2.59 11.75 10.69
C ALA A 105 2.55 12.60 11.99
N GLU A 106 1.76 12.19 13.00
CA GLU A 106 1.76 12.81 14.34
C GLU A 106 3.15 12.79 15.03
N LYS A 107 4.05 11.92 14.58
CA LYS A 107 5.43 11.78 15.07
C LYS A 107 6.47 12.45 14.15
N GLY A 108 6.03 13.21 13.18
CA GLY A 108 6.90 13.91 12.22
C GLY A 108 7.53 13.00 11.16
N ILE A 109 6.92 11.85 10.87
CA ILE A 109 7.35 10.92 9.84
C ILE A 109 6.35 11.01 8.68
N GLU A 110 6.82 11.47 7.52
CA GLU A 110 6.02 11.59 6.31
C GLU A 110 5.82 10.21 5.65
N THR A 111 4.59 9.83 5.37
CA THR A 111 4.31 8.65 4.56
C THR A 111 4.25 9.02 3.08
N ILE A 112 5.11 8.37 2.28
CA ILE A 112 5.22 8.59 0.84
C ILE A 112 4.56 7.42 0.12
N ALA A 113 3.78 7.71 -0.92
CA ALA A 113 3.19 6.70 -1.78
C ALA A 113 4.30 5.95 -2.57
N PRO A 114 4.24 4.62 -2.67
CA PRO A 114 5.27 3.81 -3.31
C PRO A 114 5.41 4.10 -4.80
N ASP A 115 4.38 4.61 -5.46
CA ASP A 115 4.37 4.94 -6.89
C ASP A 115 5.40 6.03 -7.27
N ARG A 116 5.84 6.84 -6.32
CA ARG A 116 6.95 7.80 -6.50
C ARG A 116 8.25 7.09 -6.91
N PHE A 117 8.46 5.89 -6.40
CA PHE A 117 9.66 5.09 -6.62
C PHE A 117 9.45 3.95 -7.63
N LEU A 118 8.33 3.98 -8.36
CA LEU A 118 7.97 2.96 -9.35
C LEU A 118 7.64 3.62 -10.69
N PRO A 119 8.59 4.37 -11.31
CA PRO A 119 8.35 4.98 -12.61
C PRO A 119 8.05 3.88 -13.64
N GLY A 120 7.04 4.10 -14.47
CA GLY A 120 6.62 3.14 -15.49
C GLY A 120 5.74 1.97 -15.01
N ARG A 121 5.48 1.85 -13.71
CA ARG A 121 4.55 0.84 -13.16
C ARG A 121 3.09 1.33 -13.09
N LYS A 122 2.85 2.59 -13.37
CA LYS A 122 1.49 3.12 -13.52
C LYS A 122 0.94 2.75 -14.89
N MET A 123 -0.30 2.28 -14.91
CA MET A 123 -1.03 2.12 -16.17
C MET A 123 -1.13 3.48 -16.86
N PRO A 124 -0.72 3.61 -18.12
CA PRO A 124 -0.91 4.87 -18.86
C PRO A 124 -2.40 5.19 -18.99
N LEU A 125 -2.71 6.47 -19.04
CA LEU A 125 -4.08 6.91 -19.31
C LEU A 125 -4.41 6.71 -20.79
N GLY A 126 -5.63 6.32 -21.08
CA GLY A 126 -6.13 6.16 -22.45
C GLY A 126 -5.99 4.73 -22.99
N VAL A 127 -5.75 4.61 -24.29
CA VAL A 127 -5.64 3.32 -24.98
C VAL A 127 -4.30 2.70 -24.67
N VAL A 128 -4.32 1.53 -24.03
CA VAL A 128 -3.12 0.78 -23.65
C VAL A 128 -2.74 -0.25 -24.69
N HIS A 129 -3.71 -0.68 -25.52
CA HIS A 129 -3.51 -1.65 -26.57
C HIS A 129 -4.40 -1.29 -27.79
N ASP A 130 -3.80 -1.23 -28.95
CA ASP A 130 -4.48 -0.93 -30.22
C ASP A 130 -5.30 -2.13 -30.76
N GLY A 131 -5.91 -2.90 -29.87
CA GLY A 131 -6.82 -3.97 -30.20
C GLY A 131 -8.10 -3.43 -30.86
N ILE A 132 -8.85 -4.32 -31.48
CA ILE A 132 -10.13 -3.99 -32.08
C ILE A 132 -11.09 -3.58 -30.98
N CYS A 133 -11.34 -2.29 -30.90
CA CYS A 133 -12.41 -1.75 -30.10
C CYS A 133 -13.59 -1.50 -31.01
N GLY A 134 -14.79 -1.56 -30.50
CA GLY A 134 -16.01 -1.15 -31.21
C GLY A 134 -15.97 0.33 -31.62
N ASP A 135 -17.07 0.86 -32.07
CA ASP A 135 -17.15 2.30 -32.32
C ASP A 135 -16.91 3.13 -31.04
N GLN A 136 -16.52 4.38 -31.21
CA GLN A 136 -16.16 5.26 -30.08
C GLN A 136 -17.32 5.49 -29.11
N GLY A 137 -18.57 5.43 -29.59
CA GLY A 137 -19.74 5.56 -28.73
C GLY A 137 -19.90 4.37 -27.80
N ALA A 138 -19.70 3.16 -28.32
CA ALA A 138 -19.72 1.94 -27.50
C ALA A 138 -18.61 1.92 -26.46
N ILE A 139 -17.40 2.38 -26.83
CA ILE A 139 -16.26 2.50 -25.89
C ILE A 139 -16.59 3.50 -24.80
N ASN A 140 -17.05 4.69 -25.12
CA ASN A 140 -17.38 5.72 -24.13
C ASN A 140 -18.51 5.25 -23.19
N GLY A 141 -19.51 4.54 -23.72
CA GLY A 141 -20.57 3.93 -22.93
C GLY A 141 -20.04 2.86 -21.95
N ALA A 142 -19.12 2.01 -22.41
CA ALA A 142 -18.48 1.00 -21.56
C ALA A 142 -17.62 1.64 -20.45
N ILE A 143 -16.86 2.69 -20.77
CA ILE A 143 -16.07 3.44 -19.79
C ILE A 143 -16.98 4.08 -18.74
N ALA A 144 -18.05 4.76 -19.15
CA ALA A 144 -19.00 5.41 -18.24
C ALA A 144 -19.64 4.38 -17.28
N CYS A 145 -20.06 3.23 -17.82
CA CYS A 145 -20.59 2.12 -17.04
C CYS A 145 -19.56 1.61 -16.01
N GLY A 146 -18.35 1.33 -16.47
CA GLY A 146 -17.27 0.84 -15.61
C GLY A 146 -16.91 1.81 -14.48
N VAL A 147 -16.76 3.09 -14.78
CA VAL A 147 -16.46 4.14 -13.78
C VAL A 147 -17.58 4.24 -12.74
N SER A 148 -18.85 4.19 -13.18
CA SER A 148 -19.99 4.23 -12.25
C SER A 148 -19.97 3.07 -11.27
N VAL A 149 -19.75 1.85 -11.76
CA VAL A 149 -19.72 0.64 -10.92
C VAL A 149 -18.48 0.63 -10.02
N LEU A 150 -17.30 0.97 -10.55
CA LEU A 150 -16.07 1.09 -9.73
C LEU A 150 -16.21 2.11 -8.61
N THR A 151 -16.86 3.24 -8.88
CA THR A 151 -17.11 4.26 -7.85
C THR A 151 -18.01 3.71 -6.74
N ALA A 152 -19.02 2.91 -7.08
CA ALA A 152 -19.88 2.27 -6.10
C ALA A 152 -19.13 1.21 -5.28
N LEU A 153 -18.37 0.34 -5.93
CA LEU A 153 -17.54 -0.68 -5.27
C LEU A 153 -16.44 -0.07 -4.39
N GLY A 154 -15.83 1.02 -4.85
CA GLY A 154 -14.77 1.73 -4.10
C GLY A 154 -15.26 2.34 -2.79
N LYS A 155 -16.55 2.69 -2.68
CA LYS A 155 -17.14 3.15 -1.40
C LYS A 155 -17.16 2.06 -0.32
N HIS A 156 -17.12 0.79 -0.76
CA HIS A 156 -17.17 -0.38 0.11
C HIS A 156 -15.84 -1.14 0.14
N ASP A 157 -14.77 -0.58 -0.47
CA ASP A 157 -13.45 -1.21 -0.59
C ASP A 157 -13.47 -2.63 -1.19
N VAL A 158 -14.40 -2.88 -2.12
CA VAL A 158 -14.65 -4.23 -2.70
C VAL A 158 -13.86 -4.51 -3.98
N GLY A 159 -13.14 -3.54 -4.53
CA GLY A 159 -12.34 -3.78 -5.73
C GLY A 159 -11.81 -2.51 -6.38
N GLN A 160 -10.78 -2.68 -7.22
CA GLN A 160 -10.03 -1.58 -7.83
C GLN A 160 -10.00 -1.66 -9.37
N SER A 161 -10.58 -2.71 -9.95
CA SER A 161 -10.64 -2.91 -11.38
C SER A 161 -11.95 -3.55 -11.79
N ILE A 162 -12.36 -3.31 -13.02
CA ILE A 162 -13.58 -3.83 -13.58
C ILE A 162 -13.38 -4.10 -15.07
N ILE A 163 -14.02 -5.13 -15.58
CA ILE A 163 -14.06 -5.43 -17.01
C ILE A 163 -15.47 -5.14 -17.50
N VAL A 164 -15.56 -4.40 -18.60
CA VAL A 164 -16.83 -4.12 -19.25
C VAL A 164 -16.76 -4.62 -20.69
N GLN A 165 -17.68 -5.49 -21.06
CA GLN A 165 -17.79 -6.04 -22.40
C GLN A 165 -19.22 -5.86 -22.91
N ASN A 166 -19.39 -5.29 -24.10
CA ASN A 166 -20.70 -5.06 -24.73
C ASN A 166 -21.70 -4.34 -23.78
N GLY A 167 -21.23 -3.34 -23.06
CA GLY A 167 -22.04 -2.58 -22.10
C GLY A 167 -22.42 -3.32 -20.82
N ARG A 168 -21.84 -4.51 -20.56
CA ARG A 168 -22.08 -5.30 -19.34
C ARG A 168 -20.80 -5.46 -18.55
N VAL A 169 -20.92 -5.32 -17.26
CA VAL A 169 -19.87 -5.67 -16.31
C VAL A 169 -19.80 -7.19 -16.19
N ILE A 170 -18.57 -7.75 -16.25
CA ILE A 170 -18.30 -9.18 -16.17
C ILE A 170 -17.19 -9.45 -15.14
#